data_b6e2e77591fc4bcbb3112aa4b5b796d6
#
_entry.id   b6e2e77591fc4bcbb3112aa4b5b796d6
#
_cell.length_a   1.000
_cell.length_b   1.000
_cell.length_c   1.000
_cell.angle_alpha   90.00
_cell.angle_beta   90.00
_cell.angle_gamma   90.00
#
_symmetry.space_group_name_H-M   'P 1'
#
loop_
_entity.id
_entity.type
_entity.pdbx_description
1 polymer ?
#
loop_
_entity_poly.entity_id
_entity_poly.type
_entity_poly.pdbx_seq_one_letter_code
_entity_poly.pdbx_strand_id
1 'polypeptide(L)'
;GNCNLRCEWCDTNFDEYEQKSVDEIMQEINSYDCKNIVFTGGEPMLNDLWPLARTLKHDGYHLSIESNGTIAIPEGLIDWICISPKDQMYPNVSIKQRTGDELKCVYVGQSLDMYEPLKQGFSHLFLQPCYDENATVEENGRGFALTEAVVKAHPEWRLSLQTHKWMGIL
;
A
#
# COMPACT_ATOMS: atom_id res chain seq x y z
N GLY A 1 14.30 -2.72 4.46
CA GLY A 1 12.94 -2.86 4.93
C GLY A 1 12.60 -4.26 5.39
N ASN A 2 11.62 -4.39 6.26
CA ASN A 2 11.15 -5.69 6.74
C ASN A 2 9.65 -5.82 6.47
N CYS A 3 9.16 -7.06 6.25
CA CYS A 3 7.74 -7.35 6.13
C CYS A 3 7.43 -8.66 6.84
N ASN A 4 6.26 -8.75 7.45
CA ASN A 4 5.77 -9.98 8.08
C ASN A 4 5.09 -10.94 7.08
N LEU A 5 4.98 -10.53 5.81
CA LEU A 5 4.48 -11.34 4.69
C LEU A 5 5.56 -11.49 3.61
N ARG A 6 5.38 -12.47 2.73
CA ARG A 6 6.26 -12.72 1.56
C ARG A 6 5.38 -13.01 0.35
N CYS A 7 4.86 -11.93 -0.25
CA CYS A 7 3.99 -12.02 -1.42
C CYS A 7 4.79 -12.42 -2.67
N GLU A 8 4.26 -13.32 -3.49
CA GLU A 8 4.93 -13.82 -4.70
C GLU A 8 5.23 -12.72 -5.73
N TRP A 9 4.37 -11.70 -5.77
CA TRP A 9 4.51 -10.54 -6.67
C TRP A 9 5.14 -9.32 -6.00
N CYS A 10 5.79 -9.50 -4.84
CA CYS A 10 6.42 -8.38 -4.15
C CYS A 10 7.70 -7.96 -4.86
N ASP A 11 7.77 -6.69 -5.20
CA ASP A 11 8.92 -6.04 -5.84
C ASP A 11 9.92 -5.43 -4.84
N THR A 12 9.61 -5.51 -3.54
CA THR A 12 10.50 -4.97 -2.50
C THR A 12 11.73 -5.84 -2.32
N ASN A 13 12.91 -5.26 -2.51
CA ASN A 13 14.16 -5.89 -2.12
C ASN A 13 14.34 -5.77 -0.59
N PHE A 14 14.26 -6.90 0.12
CA PHE A 14 14.38 -6.94 1.57
C PHE A 14 15.83 -7.02 2.05
N ASP A 15 16.78 -7.33 1.17
CA ASP A 15 18.20 -7.51 1.50
C ASP A 15 18.95 -6.18 1.48
N GLU A 16 18.42 -5.18 0.77
CA GLU A 16 18.96 -3.83 0.68
C GLU A 16 18.16 -2.85 1.51
N TYR A 17 18.69 -2.41 2.63
CA TYR A 17 18.08 -1.38 3.45
C TYR A 17 19.13 -0.57 4.20
N GLU A 18 18.79 0.65 4.49
CA GLU A 18 19.59 1.57 5.26
C GLU A 18 18.90 1.90 6.59
N GLN A 19 19.67 1.89 7.67
CA GLN A 19 19.17 2.37 8.95
C GLN A 19 19.58 3.83 9.12
N LYS A 20 18.59 4.71 9.29
CA LYS A 20 18.80 6.15 9.50
C LYS A 20 18.13 6.57 10.79
N SER A 21 18.75 7.49 11.49
CA SER A 21 18.15 8.21 12.61
C SER A 21 17.03 9.15 12.11
N VAL A 22 16.17 9.59 13.02
CA VAL A 22 15.13 10.59 12.69
C VAL A 22 15.75 11.85 12.13
N ASP A 23 16.88 12.31 12.69
CA ASP A 23 17.56 13.53 12.23
C ASP A 23 18.11 13.40 10.81
N GLU A 24 18.69 12.25 10.46
CA GLU A 24 19.17 11.96 9.09
C GLU A 24 18.01 11.92 8.08
N ILE A 25 16.89 11.29 8.46
CA ILE A 25 15.69 11.26 7.62
C ILE A 25 15.13 12.67 7.45
N MET A 26 15.04 13.47 8.51
CA MET A 26 14.56 14.84 8.43
C MET A 26 15.47 15.73 7.58
N GLN A 27 16.78 15.53 7.65
CA GLN A 27 17.73 16.24 6.79
C GLN A 27 17.50 15.93 5.31
N GLU A 28 17.26 14.68 4.98
CA GLU A 28 16.96 14.26 3.61
C GLU A 28 15.61 14.83 3.14
N ILE A 29 14.55 14.67 3.93
CA ILE A 29 13.21 15.19 3.62
C ILE A 29 13.24 16.70 3.36
N ASN A 30 13.96 17.46 4.18
CA ASN A 30 14.06 18.92 4.04
C ASN A 30 14.80 19.38 2.78
N SER A 31 15.47 18.48 2.05
CA SER A 31 16.06 18.79 0.75
C SER A 31 15.03 18.84 -0.39
N TYR A 32 13.80 18.36 -0.16
CA TYR A 32 12.72 18.37 -1.14
C TYR A 32 11.69 19.46 -0.83
N ASP A 33 11.23 20.15 -1.86
CA ASP A 33 10.11 21.11 -1.76
C ASP A 33 8.77 20.37 -1.85
N CYS A 34 8.51 19.50 -0.88
CA CYS A 34 7.29 18.70 -0.80
C CYS A 34 6.90 18.48 0.66
N LYS A 35 5.63 18.65 0.98
CA LYS A 35 5.07 18.44 2.32
C LYS A 35 4.21 17.18 2.43
N ASN A 36 4.31 16.27 1.47
CA ASN A 36 3.61 14.98 1.50
C ASN A 36 4.60 13.84 1.73
N ILE A 37 4.37 13.04 2.75
CA ILE A 37 5.16 11.87 3.11
C ILE A 37 4.28 10.63 3.03
N VAL A 38 4.80 9.56 2.44
CA VAL A 38 4.17 8.25 2.44
C VAL A 38 5.06 7.27 3.19
N PHE A 39 4.56 6.72 4.29
CA PHE A 39 5.18 5.58 4.94
C PHE A 39 4.80 4.30 4.20
N THR A 40 5.78 3.64 3.63
CA THR A 40 5.61 2.44 2.82
C THR A 40 6.83 1.51 2.96
N GLY A 41 7.07 0.62 2.03
CA GLY A 41 8.22 -0.28 1.97
C GLY A 41 7.77 -1.74 2.11
N GLY A 42 8.33 -2.53 3.05
CA GLY A 42 7.78 -3.82 3.45
C GLY A 42 6.46 -3.63 4.20
N GLU A 43 6.45 -3.87 5.50
CA GLU A 43 5.34 -3.45 6.37
C GLU A 43 5.81 -2.32 7.29
N PRO A 44 5.35 -1.07 7.07
CA PRO A 44 5.83 0.07 7.84
C PRO A 44 5.51 -0.05 9.32
N MET A 45 4.41 -0.71 9.69
CA MET A 45 3.98 -0.89 11.09
C MET A 45 4.85 -1.85 11.90
N LEU A 46 5.87 -2.49 11.29
CA LEU A 46 6.90 -3.23 12.01
C LEU A 46 7.97 -2.33 12.63
N ASN A 47 7.99 -1.05 12.28
CA ASN A 47 8.94 -0.06 12.78
C ASN A 47 8.25 0.91 13.73
N ASP A 48 9.01 1.50 14.65
CA ASP A 48 8.52 2.62 15.47
C ASP A 48 8.56 3.92 14.64
N LEU A 49 7.48 4.21 13.93
CA LEU A 49 7.35 5.41 13.09
C LEU A 49 7.00 6.66 13.88
N TRP A 50 6.56 6.53 15.14
CA TRP A 50 5.91 7.61 15.85
C TRP A 50 6.82 8.79 16.22
N PRO A 51 8.11 8.61 16.55
CA PRO A 51 9.01 9.73 16.73
C PRO A 51 9.12 10.60 15.48
N LEU A 52 9.33 9.97 14.31
CA LEU A 52 9.41 10.66 13.02
C LEU A 52 8.06 11.30 12.65
N ALA A 53 6.96 10.56 12.77
CA ALA A 53 5.63 11.06 12.43
C ALA A 53 5.25 12.31 13.26
N ARG A 54 5.57 12.35 14.56
CA ARG A 54 5.33 13.52 15.40
C ARG A 54 6.14 14.74 14.95
N THR A 55 7.41 14.55 14.62
CA THR A 55 8.27 15.63 14.10
C THR A 55 7.72 16.17 12.79
N LEU A 56 7.38 15.30 11.85
CA LEU A 56 6.83 15.69 10.56
C LEU A 56 5.48 16.43 10.71
N LYS A 57 4.58 15.95 11.58
CA LYS A 57 3.31 16.64 11.85
C LYS A 57 3.52 18.01 12.45
N HIS A 58 4.46 18.16 13.40
CA HIS A 58 4.81 19.45 13.97
C HIS A 58 5.29 20.44 12.88
N ASP A 59 6.02 19.94 11.88
CA ASP A 59 6.57 20.74 10.78
C ASP A 59 5.59 20.90 9.60
N GLY A 60 4.33 20.51 9.79
CA GLY A 60 3.23 20.74 8.85
C GLY A 60 3.19 19.80 7.67
N TYR A 61 3.78 18.61 7.76
CA TYR A 61 3.68 17.59 6.72
C TYR A 61 2.33 16.86 6.75
N HIS A 62 1.84 16.50 5.57
CA HIS A 62 0.73 15.55 5.38
C HIS A 62 1.30 14.13 5.33
N LEU A 63 0.78 13.24 6.18
CA LEU A 63 1.31 11.89 6.35
C LEU A 63 0.33 10.85 5.84
N SER A 64 0.77 10.05 4.89
CA SER A 64 0.04 8.87 4.40
C SER A 64 0.77 7.59 4.79
N ILE A 65 0.05 6.49 4.89
CA ILE A 65 0.62 5.16 5.13
C ILE A 65 0.01 4.13 4.19
N GLU A 66 0.85 3.27 3.61
CA GLU A 66 0.44 2.07 2.91
C GLU A 66 0.85 0.84 3.71
N SER A 67 -0.12 0.09 4.24
CA SER A 67 0.09 -1.06 5.10
C SER A 67 -0.68 -2.29 4.60
N ASN A 68 -0.20 -3.49 4.91
CA ASN A 68 -0.95 -4.72 4.66
C ASN A 68 -2.11 -4.94 5.65
N GLY A 69 -2.24 -4.09 6.67
CA GLY A 69 -3.33 -4.08 7.64
C GLY A 69 -3.25 -5.14 8.73
N THR A 70 -2.19 -5.93 8.79
CA THR A 70 -2.03 -6.99 9.83
C THR A 70 -1.72 -6.43 11.22
N ILE A 71 -1.31 -5.17 11.28
CA ILE A 71 -1.03 -4.43 12.52
C ILE A 71 -1.94 -3.20 12.54
N ALA A 72 -2.56 -2.92 13.68
CA ALA A 72 -3.39 -1.74 13.83
C ALA A 72 -2.53 -0.46 13.83
N ILE A 73 -3.01 0.58 13.16
CA ILE A 73 -2.38 1.90 13.09
C ILE A 73 -2.97 2.75 14.21
N PRO A 74 -2.16 3.26 15.15
CA PRO A 74 -2.63 4.18 16.18
C PRO A 74 -3.21 5.47 15.59
N GLU A 75 -4.27 5.96 16.19
CA GLU A 75 -4.96 7.16 15.75
C GLU A 75 -4.13 8.45 15.97
N GLY A 76 -4.40 9.46 15.15
CA GLY A 76 -4.09 10.86 15.43
C GLY A 76 -2.84 11.44 14.77
N LEU A 77 -2.03 10.63 14.06
CA LEU A 77 -0.84 11.15 13.37
C LEU A 77 -0.86 10.98 11.85
N ILE A 78 -1.59 9.98 11.35
CA ILE A 78 -1.67 9.70 9.92
C ILE A 78 -2.92 10.36 9.34
N ASP A 79 -2.75 11.11 8.26
CA ASP A 79 -3.83 11.85 7.59
C ASP A 79 -4.54 11.02 6.52
N TRP A 80 -3.85 10.01 5.96
CA TRP A 80 -4.41 9.11 4.94
C TRP A 80 -3.93 7.68 5.18
N ILE A 81 -4.87 6.78 5.38
CA ILE A 81 -4.60 5.36 5.64
C ILE A 81 -5.06 4.53 4.44
N CYS A 82 -4.09 3.94 3.72
CA CYS A 82 -4.33 2.97 2.67
C CYS A 82 -4.02 1.56 3.20
N ILE A 83 -5.00 0.67 3.17
CA ILE A 83 -4.84 -0.74 3.53
C ILE A 83 -4.88 -1.60 2.28
N SER A 84 -3.81 -2.38 2.11
CA SER A 84 -3.67 -3.33 1.00
C SER A 84 -3.59 -4.77 1.55
N PRO A 85 -4.73 -5.40 1.86
CA PRO A 85 -4.76 -6.75 2.45
C PRO A 85 -4.18 -7.78 1.48
N LYS A 86 -3.62 -8.86 2.04
CA LYS A 86 -3.02 -9.95 1.30
C LYS A 86 -3.65 -11.30 1.68
N ASP A 87 -4.88 -11.25 2.19
CA ASP A 87 -5.64 -12.41 2.67
C ASP A 87 -5.99 -13.40 1.56
N GLN A 88 -6.04 -12.96 0.29
CA GLN A 88 -6.15 -13.85 -0.86
C GLN A 88 -4.98 -14.84 -0.98
N MET A 89 -3.78 -14.48 -0.50
CA MET A 89 -2.61 -15.37 -0.43
C MET A 89 -2.45 -16.03 0.93
N TYR A 90 -2.89 -15.34 1.98
CA TYR A 90 -2.67 -15.72 3.37
C TYR A 90 -4.00 -15.82 4.12
N PRO A 91 -4.83 -16.85 3.86
CA PRO A 91 -6.17 -16.94 4.42
C PRO A 91 -6.21 -17.03 5.96
N ASN A 92 -5.08 -17.35 6.60
CA ASN A 92 -4.95 -17.39 8.06
C ASN A 92 -4.44 -16.07 8.67
N VAL A 93 -4.16 -15.05 7.84
CA VAL A 93 -3.72 -13.74 8.33
C VAL A 93 -4.94 -12.89 8.66
N SER A 94 -4.95 -12.37 9.88
CA SER A 94 -6.02 -11.48 10.33
C SER A 94 -5.71 -10.03 9.97
N ILE A 95 -6.63 -9.37 9.26
CA ILE A 95 -6.58 -7.93 9.04
C ILE A 95 -7.09 -7.22 10.30
N LYS A 96 -6.20 -6.54 11.01
CA LYS A 96 -6.48 -5.80 12.25
C LYS A 96 -6.91 -4.36 11.98
N GLN A 97 -6.29 -3.70 11.00
CA GLN A 97 -6.70 -2.38 10.56
C GLN A 97 -7.86 -2.51 9.57
N ARG A 98 -9.05 -2.27 10.04
CA ARG A 98 -10.31 -2.50 9.30
C ARG A 98 -11.00 -1.21 8.87
N THR A 99 -10.37 -0.07 9.13
CA THR A 99 -10.86 1.28 8.80
C THR A 99 -9.73 2.11 8.23
N GLY A 100 -10.07 3.07 7.39
CA GLY A 100 -9.12 3.99 6.77
C GLY A 100 -9.76 4.75 5.63
N ASP A 101 -8.93 5.38 4.81
CA ASP A 101 -9.39 6.16 3.66
C ASP A 101 -9.49 5.28 2.42
N GLU A 102 -8.54 4.36 2.24
CA GLU A 102 -8.41 3.57 1.02
C GLU A 102 -8.23 2.07 1.32
N LEU A 103 -9.07 1.25 0.71
CA LEU A 103 -8.87 -0.20 0.58
C LEU A 103 -8.37 -0.49 -0.83
N LYS A 104 -7.10 -0.87 -0.97
CA LYS A 104 -6.43 -1.12 -2.25
C LYS A 104 -6.05 -2.60 -2.36
N CYS A 105 -6.78 -3.35 -3.16
CA CYS A 105 -6.61 -4.79 -3.29
C CYS A 105 -5.87 -5.13 -4.59
N VAL A 106 -4.76 -5.87 -4.50
CA VAL A 106 -4.15 -6.47 -5.69
C VAL A 106 -5.08 -7.54 -6.22
N TYR A 107 -5.45 -7.45 -7.50
CA TYR A 107 -6.40 -8.34 -8.12
C TYR A 107 -5.69 -9.40 -8.97
N VAL A 108 -5.93 -10.66 -8.62
CA VAL A 108 -5.39 -11.85 -9.29
C VAL A 108 -6.50 -12.82 -9.70
N GLY A 109 -7.77 -12.36 -9.72
CA GLY A 109 -8.92 -13.19 -10.08
C GLY A 109 -9.72 -13.74 -8.89
N GLN A 110 -9.42 -13.31 -7.66
CA GLN A 110 -10.16 -13.71 -6.45
C GLN A 110 -11.58 -13.11 -6.42
N SER A 111 -12.51 -13.77 -5.68
CA SER A 111 -13.84 -13.21 -5.44
C SER A 111 -13.77 -11.93 -4.61
N LEU A 112 -14.52 -10.90 -5.03
CA LEU A 112 -14.64 -9.65 -4.28
C LEU A 112 -15.46 -9.81 -2.98
N ASP A 113 -16.23 -10.87 -2.83
CA ASP A 113 -17.03 -11.16 -1.62
C ASP A 113 -16.14 -11.24 -0.37
N MET A 114 -14.88 -11.64 -0.52
CA MET A 114 -13.95 -11.69 0.60
C MET A 114 -13.69 -10.32 1.25
N TYR A 115 -13.90 -9.23 0.50
CA TYR A 115 -13.69 -7.87 0.97
C TYR A 115 -14.96 -7.21 1.55
N GLU A 116 -16.14 -7.84 1.40
CA GLU A 116 -17.40 -7.30 1.94
C GLU A 116 -17.30 -6.91 3.43
N PRO A 117 -16.65 -7.72 4.30
CA PRO A 117 -16.50 -7.35 5.70
C PRO A 117 -15.61 -6.14 5.97
N LEU A 118 -14.80 -5.72 4.98
CA LEU A 118 -13.87 -4.59 5.09
C LEU A 118 -14.41 -3.32 4.43
N LYS A 119 -15.16 -3.45 3.33
CA LYS A 119 -15.59 -2.33 2.46
C LYS A 119 -16.18 -1.13 3.22
N GLN A 120 -17.02 -1.40 4.24
CA GLN A 120 -17.70 -0.34 4.99
C GLN A 120 -16.75 0.51 5.86
N GLY A 121 -15.53 0.03 6.11
CA GLY A 121 -14.53 0.74 6.88
C GLY A 121 -13.70 1.74 6.08
N PHE A 122 -13.92 1.85 4.76
CA PHE A 122 -13.09 2.64 3.86
C PHE A 122 -13.93 3.54 2.95
N SER A 123 -13.44 4.76 2.73
CA SER A 123 -14.10 5.75 1.85
C SER A 123 -13.86 5.48 0.37
N HIS A 124 -12.73 4.85 0.04
CA HIS A 124 -12.32 4.57 -1.32
C HIS A 124 -11.92 3.10 -1.49
N LEU A 125 -12.42 2.48 -2.57
CA LEU A 125 -12.14 1.08 -2.89
C LEU A 125 -11.39 1.00 -4.22
N PHE A 126 -10.24 0.32 -4.24
CA PHE A 126 -9.42 0.18 -5.43
C PHE A 126 -9.04 -1.27 -5.69
N LEU A 127 -9.12 -1.67 -6.96
CA LEU A 127 -8.51 -2.87 -7.49
C LEU A 127 -7.27 -2.48 -8.30
N GLN A 128 -6.15 -3.09 -7.97
CA GLN A 128 -4.89 -2.89 -8.65
C GLN A 128 -4.54 -4.17 -9.41
N PRO A 129 -4.37 -4.12 -10.75
CA PRO A 129 -3.84 -5.27 -11.49
C PRO A 129 -2.52 -5.71 -10.89
N CYS A 130 -2.37 -7.02 -10.68
CA CYS A 130 -1.06 -7.55 -10.32
C CYS A 130 -0.10 -7.35 -11.48
N TYR A 131 1.03 -6.72 -11.22
CA TYR A 131 2.13 -6.59 -12.18
C TYR A 131 3.27 -7.51 -11.75
N ASP A 132 3.65 -8.43 -12.63
CA ASP A 132 4.79 -9.32 -12.42
C ASP A 132 5.94 -8.88 -13.35
N GLU A 133 7.07 -8.54 -12.76
CA GLU A 133 8.26 -8.11 -13.49
C GLU A 133 8.90 -9.24 -14.34
N ASN A 134 8.62 -10.49 -13.97
CA ASN A 134 9.07 -11.67 -14.71
C ASN A 134 8.11 -12.11 -15.82
N ALA A 135 6.91 -11.54 -15.85
CA ALA A 135 5.90 -11.82 -16.86
C ALA A 135 6.11 -10.98 -18.12
N THR A 136 5.61 -11.47 -19.23
CA THR A 136 5.60 -10.72 -20.50
C THR A 136 4.63 -9.54 -20.43
N VAL A 137 4.83 -8.55 -21.31
CA VAL A 137 3.90 -7.42 -21.49
C VAL A 137 2.48 -7.90 -21.77
N GLU A 138 2.34 -8.99 -22.55
CA GLU A 138 1.04 -9.59 -22.88
C GLU A 138 0.36 -10.20 -21.66
N GLU A 139 1.11 -10.88 -20.80
CA GLU A 139 0.58 -11.48 -19.55
C GLU A 139 0.12 -10.41 -18.58
N ASN A 140 0.93 -9.38 -18.35
CA ASN A 140 0.55 -8.22 -17.55
C ASN A 140 -0.66 -7.49 -18.15
N GLY A 141 -0.72 -7.38 -19.50
CA GLY A 141 -1.87 -6.82 -20.22
C GLY A 141 -3.17 -7.60 -20.01
N ARG A 142 -3.11 -8.94 -19.92
CA ARG A 142 -4.27 -9.78 -19.59
C ARG A 142 -4.76 -9.55 -18.16
N GLY A 143 -3.85 -9.44 -17.19
CA GLY A 143 -4.18 -9.12 -15.81
C GLY A 143 -4.86 -7.75 -15.69
N PHE A 144 -4.34 -6.76 -16.43
CA PHE A 144 -4.95 -5.44 -16.51
C PHE A 144 -6.38 -5.50 -17.09
N ALA A 145 -6.57 -6.15 -18.25
CA ALA A 145 -7.87 -6.26 -18.91
C ALA A 145 -8.91 -6.97 -18.03
N LEU A 146 -8.48 -8.01 -17.30
CA LEU A 146 -9.32 -8.70 -16.32
C LEU A 146 -9.77 -7.76 -15.21
N THR A 147 -8.83 -7.02 -14.61
CA THR A 147 -9.13 -6.07 -13.52
C THR A 147 -10.05 -4.95 -14.02
N GLU A 148 -9.80 -4.42 -15.21
CA GLU A 148 -10.65 -3.39 -15.84
C GLU A 148 -12.08 -3.89 -16.03
N ALA A 149 -12.25 -5.10 -16.54
CA ALA A 149 -13.57 -5.71 -16.74
C ALA A 149 -14.34 -5.85 -15.42
N VAL A 150 -13.66 -6.26 -14.34
CA VAL A 150 -14.25 -6.39 -13.01
C VAL A 150 -14.63 -5.03 -12.44
N VAL A 151 -13.78 -4.02 -12.54
CA VAL A 151 -14.10 -2.65 -12.10
C VAL A 151 -15.32 -2.10 -12.85
N LYS A 152 -15.44 -2.36 -14.15
CA LYS A 152 -16.63 -1.96 -14.93
C LYS A 152 -17.92 -2.66 -14.47
N ALA A 153 -17.82 -3.89 -13.99
CA ALA A 153 -18.96 -4.64 -13.47
C ALA A 153 -19.32 -4.27 -12.02
N HIS A 154 -18.39 -3.68 -11.28
CA HIS A 154 -18.50 -3.32 -9.87
C HIS A 154 -18.15 -1.84 -9.66
N PRO A 155 -19.07 -0.89 -9.96
CA PRO A 155 -18.78 0.55 -10.03
C PRO A 155 -18.41 1.19 -8.68
N GLU A 156 -18.57 0.51 -7.58
CA GLU A 156 -18.06 0.91 -6.26
C GLU A 156 -16.52 0.81 -6.18
N TRP A 157 -15.89 -0.01 -7.02
CA TRP A 157 -14.45 -0.16 -7.12
C TRP A 157 -13.88 0.74 -8.22
N ARG A 158 -12.69 1.26 -7.99
CA ARG A 158 -11.90 2.06 -8.94
C ARG A 158 -10.66 1.29 -9.35
N LEU A 159 -10.17 1.56 -10.54
CA LEU A 159 -8.89 1.01 -11.01
C LEU A 159 -7.74 1.80 -10.38
N SER A 160 -6.79 1.11 -9.76
CA SER A 160 -5.50 1.66 -9.33
C SER A 160 -4.40 1.14 -10.23
N LEU A 161 -3.43 1.97 -10.60
CA LEU A 161 -2.30 1.57 -11.43
C LEU A 161 -0.98 1.90 -10.75
N GLN A 162 -0.03 0.99 -10.85
CA GLN A 162 1.39 1.29 -10.62
C GLN A 162 1.92 2.01 -11.86
N THR A 163 1.58 3.29 -12.00
CA THR A 163 1.80 4.09 -13.22
C THR A 163 3.25 4.07 -13.67
N HIS A 164 4.20 4.11 -12.72
CA HIS A 164 5.63 4.03 -13.01
C HIS A 164 6.01 2.76 -13.77
N LYS A 165 5.45 1.59 -13.41
CA LYS A 165 5.71 0.32 -14.10
C LYS A 165 5.15 0.30 -15.52
N TRP A 166 3.94 0.83 -15.71
CA TRP A 166 3.31 0.92 -17.04
C TRP A 166 3.98 1.93 -17.96
N MET A 167 4.62 2.95 -17.39
CA MET A 167 5.36 3.97 -18.14
C MET A 167 6.85 3.61 -18.31
N GLY A 168 7.32 2.52 -17.70
CA GLY A 168 8.75 2.15 -17.71
C GLY A 168 9.64 3.17 -17.00
N ILE A 169 9.11 3.84 -15.98
CA ILE A 169 9.84 4.80 -15.12
C ILE A 169 10.15 4.07 -13.82
N LEU A 170 11.42 4.06 -13.42
CA LEU A 170 11.90 3.52 -12.14
C LEU A 170 12.04 4.64 -11.13
#